data_97d057ded5a1794a1bf7aedd25aec236
#
_entry.id   97d057ded5a1794a1bf7aedd25aec236
#
_cell.length_a   1.000
_cell.length_b   1.000
_cell.length_c   1.000
_cell.angle_alpha   90.00
_cell.angle_beta   90.00
_cell.angle_gamma   90.00
#
_symmetry.space_group_name_H-M   'P 1'
#
loop_
_entity.id
_entity.type
_entity.pdbx_description
1 polymer ?
#
loop_
_entity_poly.entity_id
_entity_poly.type
_entity_poly.pdbx_seq_one_letter_code
_entity_poly.pdbx_strand_id
1 'polypeptide(L)'
;MIRPLLAALAATLAITAAPLRAAEVSTFTLDNGLEAVVIEDHRAPVVVHMVWYRVGAADEPPGRSGIAHFLEHLMFKGSENFPAGVFSRIVKANGGSDNAFTSWDYTAYFQRIAADRLDLVMQMEADRMRGLEMSVDDATTERGVILEERNQRIDSDVGAQFGEQRSAAQYLNHPYGRPIIGWRHEVEGLTHADALDFYRRYYAPNNAVLIVAGDVRPDEVRRLAEARYGPLAPTPDLAPRLRPQEPPQRAERRLVLSDPRVGNPYLVRTYLAPERDSGDQRAAAALEVLAEVLGGEPATSVLGADLQFERKMAVQTSAFYDGMSLDDTTFGVFVVPTPGVSLTAAEAALDAVIADFLETGIDPEQLARIKARMRASDIYDRDSTQRLARRYGAALTSGLTVADVEEWPELLQQITADEVMAAAATLFDRRNAVTAMLTRPDAPVAPEATQ
;
A
#
# COMPACT_ATOMS: atom_id res chain seq x y z
N MET A 1 -37.65 42.45 57.16
CA MET A 1 -37.30 41.02 56.96
C MET A 1 -37.99 40.54 55.66
N ILE A 2 -37.28 40.56 54.57
CA ILE A 2 -37.78 39.97 53.30
C ILE A 2 -36.59 39.32 52.63
N ARG A 3 -36.61 37.99 52.55
CA ARG A 3 -35.64 37.19 51.77
C ARG A 3 -36.19 37.05 50.37
N PRO A 4 -35.44 37.38 49.30
CA PRO A 4 -35.81 36.95 47.94
C PRO A 4 -35.30 35.56 47.66
N LEU A 5 -36.19 34.68 47.20
CA LEU A 5 -35.88 33.40 46.56
C LEU A 5 -35.15 33.65 45.21
N LEU A 6 -33.91 33.20 45.14
CA LEU A 6 -33.20 33.01 43.88
C LEU A 6 -33.55 31.60 43.38
N ALA A 7 -34.48 31.51 42.43
CA ALA A 7 -34.70 30.31 41.65
C ALA A 7 -33.61 30.22 40.61
N ALA A 8 -32.63 29.34 40.81
CA ALA A 8 -31.63 28.99 39.82
C ALA A 8 -32.26 28.11 38.76
N LEU A 9 -32.50 28.70 37.60
CA LEU A 9 -32.90 27.97 36.37
C LEU A 9 -31.66 27.27 35.82
N ALA A 10 -31.42 26.03 36.22
CA ALA A 10 -30.42 25.17 35.60
C ALA A 10 -30.99 24.67 34.24
N ALA A 11 -30.73 25.41 33.19
CA ALA A 11 -30.94 24.94 31.84
C ALA A 11 -29.86 23.88 31.55
N THR A 12 -30.21 22.61 31.75
CA THR A 12 -29.45 21.47 31.27
C THR A 12 -29.51 21.47 29.72
N LEU A 13 -28.47 22.02 29.10
CA LEU A 13 -28.20 21.81 27.69
C LEU A 13 -27.85 20.31 27.52
N ALA A 14 -28.84 19.49 27.24
CA ALA A 14 -28.63 18.15 26.74
C ALA A 14 -28.05 18.32 25.33
N ILE A 15 -26.72 18.38 25.24
CA ILE A 15 -26.03 18.15 23.97
C ILE A 15 -26.32 16.68 23.65
N THR A 16 -27.33 16.44 22.84
CA THR A 16 -27.50 15.17 22.17
C THR A 16 -26.30 15.04 21.23
N ALA A 17 -25.23 14.40 21.72
CA ALA A 17 -24.20 13.90 20.84
C ALA A 17 -24.91 12.94 19.88
N ALA A 18 -25.19 13.43 18.66
CA ALA A 18 -25.59 12.53 17.60
C ALA A 18 -24.47 11.45 17.53
N PRO A 19 -24.83 10.17 17.53
CA PRO A 19 -23.83 9.14 17.36
C PRO A 19 -23.05 9.49 16.08
N LEU A 20 -21.73 9.55 16.18
CA LEU A 20 -20.86 9.63 15.01
C LEU A 20 -21.25 8.42 14.14
N ARG A 21 -22.05 8.66 13.12
CA ARG A 21 -22.45 7.61 12.21
C ARG A 21 -21.19 7.21 11.45
N ALA A 22 -20.80 5.95 11.53
CA ALA A 22 -19.75 5.41 10.67
C ALA A 22 -20.12 5.77 9.23
N ALA A 23 -19.13 6.12 8.40
CA ALA A 23 -19.37 6.42 7.01
C ALA A 23 -20.17 5.27 6.38
N GLU A 24 -21.31 5.60 5.78
CA GLU A 24 -22.16 4.60 5.14
C GLU A 24 -21.55 4.24 3.79
N VAL A 25 -21.28 2.95 3.58
CA VAL A 25 -20.66 2.46 2.34
C VAL A 25 -21.73 1.79 1.51
N SER A 26 -21.88 2.22 0.26
CA SER A 26 -22.81 1.65 -0.70
C SER A 26 -22.07 1.18 -1.95
N THR A 27 -22.55 0.11 -2.57
CA THR A 27 -21.93 -0.46 -3.78
C THR A 27 -22.95 -0.64 -4.89
N PHE A 28 -22.50 -0.56 -6.13
CA PHE A 28 -23.28 -0.94 -7.30
C PHE A 28 -22.34 -1.31 -8.45
N THR A 29 -22.88 -1.99 -9.45
CA THR A 29 -22.16 -2.31 -10.69
C THR A 29 -22.97 -1.80 -11.87
N LEU A 30 -22.31 -1.19 -12.85
CA LEU A 30 -22.92 -0.77 -14.10
C LEU A 30 -23.01 -1.94 -15.10
N ASP A 31 -23.88 -1.84 -16.10
CA ASP A 31 -24.10 -2.89 -17.11
C ASP A 31 -22.80 -3.24 -17.89
N ASN A 32 -21.87 -2.29 -18.00
CA ASN A 32 -20.58 -2.50 -18.65
C ASN A 32 -19.50 -3.10 -17.72
N GLY A 33 -19.86 -3.48 -16.49
CA GLY A 33 -19.00 -4.15 -15.54
C GLY A 33 -18.20 -3.20 -14.61
N LEU A 34 -18.36 -1.89 -14.70
CA LEU A 34 -17.72 -0.96 -13.76
C LEU A 34 -18.31 -1.15 -12.36
N GLU A 35 -17.50 -1.56 -11.42
CA GLU A 35 -17.87 -1.61 -10.00
C GLU A 35 -17.70 -0.23 -9.36
N ALA A 36 -18.61 0.14 -8.47
CA ALA A 36 -18.56 1.42 -7.78
C ALA A 36 -18.78 1.27 -6.27
N VAL A 37 -18.03 2.04 -5.50
CA VAL A 37 -18.15 2.18 -4.05
C VAL A 37 -18.38 3.64 -3.73
N VAL A 38 -19.40 3.93 -2.95
CA VAL A 38 -19.76 5.27 -2.47
C VAL A 38 -19.62 5.30 -0.96
N ILE A 39 -18.85 6.26 -0.45
CA ILE A 39 -18.58 6.46 0.97
C ILE A 39 -19.09 7.85 1.34
N GLU A 40 -20.24 7.90 2.04
CA GLU A 40 -20.87 9.16 2.42
C GLU A 40 -20.13 9.81 3.60
N ASP A 41 -19.72 11.07 3.42
CA ASP A 41 -19.12 11.90 4.46
C ASP A 41 -19.50 13.39 4.24
N HIS A 42 -20.54 13.83 4.92
CA HIS A 42 -21.10 15.18 4.78
C HIS A 42 -20.47 16.24 5.69
N ARG A 43 -19.30 15.96 6.31
CA ARG A 43 -18.62 16.88 7.22
C ARG A 43 -18.02 18.12 6.52
N ALA A 44 -17.73 18.01 5.23
CA ALA A 44 -17.20 19.10 4.40
C ALA A 44 -17.69 18.96 2.97
N PRO A 45 -17.93 20.08 2.24
CA PRO A 45 -18.46 20.07 0.87
C PRO A 45 -17.37 19.71 -0.17
N VAL A 46 -16.69 18.58 0.05
CA VAL A 46 -15.62 18.07 -0.81
C VAL A 46 -15.84 16.60 -1.13
N VAL A 47 -15.32 16.19 -2.27
CA VAL A 47 -15.36 14.80 -2.73
C VAL A 47 -13.97 14.34 -3.15
N VAL A 48 -13.68 13.09 -2.89
CA VAL A 48 -12.57 12.33 -3.46
C VAL A 48 -13.18 11.37 -4.49
N HIS A 49 -12.82 11.57 -5.74
CA HIS A 49 -13.17 10.70 -6.85
C HIS A 49 -11.93 9.91 -7.24
N MET A 50 -12.02 8.57 -7.34
CA MET A 50 -10.92 7.70 -7.70
C MET A 50 -11.37 6.66 -8.71
N VAL A 51 -10.54 6.39 -9.72
CA VAL A 51 -10.68 5.23 -10.58
C VAL A 51 -9.45 4.33 -10.40
N TRP A 52 -9.70 3.10 -10.03
CA TRP A 52 -8.69 2.06 -9.81
C TRP A 52 -8.80 1.03 -10.91
N TYR A 53 -7.70 0.78 -11.61
CA TYR A 53 -7.63 -0.28 -12.60
C TYR A 53 -6.97 -1.51 -11.98
N ARG A 54 -7.57 -2.69 -12.20
CA ARG A 54 -7.03 -3.99 -11.77
C ARG A 54 -5.87 -4.41 -12.67
N VAL A 55 -4.83 -3.58 -12.70
CA VAL A 55 -3.59 -3.81 -13.46
C VAL A 55 -2.48 -2.97 -12.86
N GLY A 56 -1.32 -3.57 -12.62
CA GLY A 56 -0.14 -2.90 -12.09
C GLY A 56 1.15 -3.53 -12.61
N ALA A 57 2.26 -3.27 -11.93
CA ALA A 57 3.57 -3.72 -12.36
C ALA A 57 3.70 -5.26 -12.42
N ALA A 58 2.91 -6.00 -11.64
CA ALA A 58 2.93 -7.46 -11.67
C ALA A 58 2.22 -8.07 -12.89
N ASP A 59 1.44 -7.28 -13.63
CA ASP A 59 0.71 -7.72 -14.83
C ASP A 59 1.49 -7.40 -16.12
N GLU A 60 2.68 -6.86 -16.00
CA GLU A 60 3.53 -6.45 -17.12
C GLU A 60 4.11 -7.66 -17.88
N PRO A 61 4.14 -7.62 -19.20
CA PRO A 61 4.80 -8.67 -19.99
C PRO A 61 6.30 -8.78 -19.65
N PRO A 62 6.89 -9.97 -19.72
CA PRO A 62 8.34 -10.13 -19.57
C PRO A 62 9.11 -9.23 -20.55
N GLY A 63 10.16 -8.56 -20.08
CA GLY A 63 10.97 -7.63 -20.87
C GLY A 63 10.34 -6.25 -21.07
N ARG A 64 9.25 -5.93 -20.35
CA ARG A 64 8.54 -4.65 -20.45
C ARG A 64 8.24 -4.06 -19.06
N SER A 65 9.12 -4.32 -18.06
CA SER A 65 8.90 -3.77 -16.74
C SER A 65 8.90 -2.25 -16.75
N GLY A 66 8.01 -1.66 -15.94
CA GLY A 66 7.76 -0.23 -15.89
C GLY A 66 6.70 0.26 -16.88
N ILE A 67 6.07 -0.62 -17.69
CA ILE A 67 5.04 -0.18 -18.65
C ILE A 67 3.78 0.33 -17.96
N ALA A 68 3.40 -0.22 -16.80
CA ALA A 68 2.27 0.26 -16.02
C ALA A 68 2.51 1.69 -15.51
N HIS A 69 3.66 1.96 -14.93
CA HIS A 69 4.07 3.28 -14.48
C HIS A 69 4.29 4.25 -15.65
N PHE A 70 4.84 3.77 -16.78
CA PHE A 70 4.96 4.56 -17.99
C PHE A 70 3.59 5.03 -18.52
N LEU A 71 2.60 4.13 -18.55
CA LEU A 71 1.26 4.49 -18.95
C LEU A 71 0.60 5.45 -17.93
N GLU A 72 0.85 5.30 -16.62
CA GLU A 72 0.39 6.28 -15.62
C GLU A 72 0.77 7.70 -16.02
N HIS A 73 2.03 7.94 -16.37
CA HIS A 73 2.50 9.25 -16.85
C HIS A 73 1.83 9.69 -18.13
N LEU A 74 1.68 8.77 -19.10
CA LEU A 74 1.08 9.08 -20.40
C LEU A 74 -0.41 9.41 -20.30
N MET A 75 -1.11 8.94 -19.28
CA MET A 75 -2.52 9.28 -19.03
C MET A 75 -2.73 10.77 -18.75
N PHE A 76 -1.70 11.54 -18.49
CA PHE A 76 -1.78 13.01 -18.34
C PHE A 76 -1.48 13.78 -19.63
N LYS A 77 -1.21 13.08 -20.76
CA LYS A 77 -0.86 13.72 -22.04
C LYS A 77 -2.04 14.22 -22.84
N GLY A 78 -3.25 13.76 -22.51
CA GLY A 78 -4.48 14.26 -23.11
C GLY A 78 -5.43 13.14 -23.48
N SER A 79 -6.62 13.53 -23.88
CA SER A 79 -7.69 12.66 -24.35
C SER A 79 -8.51 13.41 -25.40
N GLU A 80 -9.43 12.71 -26.06
CA GLU A 80 -10.23 13.20 -27.19
C GLU A 80 -10.81 14.60 -26.95
N ASN A 81 -11.36 14.85 -25.75
CA ASN A 81 -12.01 16.11 -25.42
C ASN A 81 -11.17 17.02 -24.48
N PHE A 82 -10.09 16.53 -23.91
CA PHE A 82 -9.24 17.28 -22.99
C PHE A 82 -7.76 17.18 -23.38
N PRO A 83 -7.26 18.14 -24.17
CA PRO A 83 -5.85 18.14 -24.59
C PRO A 83 -4.86 18.17 -23.42
N ALA A 84 -3.61 17.86 -23.69
CA ALA A 84 -2.53 17.78 -22.70
C ALA A 84 -2.51 18.92 -21.69
N GLY A 85 -2.44 18.59 -20.42
CA GLY A 85 -2.40 19.53 -19.29
C GLY A 85 -3.72 20.27 -19.01
N VAL A 86 -4.78 20.08 -19.84
CA VAL A 86 -6.08 20.71 -19.62
C VAL A 86 -6.76 20.12 -18.41
N PHE A 87 -6.71 18.81 -18.23
CA PHE A 87 -7.30 18.09 -17.11
C PHE A 87 -6.85 18.70 -15.75
N SER A 88 -5.57 18.65 -15.44
CA SER A 88 -5.01 19.16 -14.18
C SER A 88 -5.22 20.67 -14.01
N ARG A 89 -5.22 21.44 -15.12
CA ARG A 89 -5.52 22.88 -15.07
C ARG A 89 -6.97 23.15 -14.67
N ILE A 90 -7.93 22.38 -15.19
CA ILE A 90 -9.35 22.48 -14.81
C ILE A 90 -9.53 22.11 -13.34
N VAL A 91 -8.95 21.00 -12.88
CA VAL A 91 -9.01 20.59 -11.48
C VAL A 91 -8.47 21.70 -10.56
N LYS A 92 -7.29 22.24 -10.86
CA LYS A 92 -6.67 23.33 -10.08
C LYS A 92 -7.51 24.61 -10.12
N ALA A 93 -8.08 24.97 -11.28
CA ALA A 93 -8.94 26.16 -11.41
C ALA A 93 -10.23 26.05 -10.57
N ASN A 94 -10.68 24.84 -10.27
CA ASN A 94 -11.81 24.57 -9.37
C ASN A 94 -11.37 24.30 -7.92
N GLY A 95 -10.13 24.66 -7.53
CA GLY A 95 -9.62 24.52 -6.16
C GLY A 95 -9.29 23.08 -5.77
N GLY A 96 -9.25 22.16 -6.72
CA GLY A 96 -8.95 20.74 -6.49
C GLY A 96 -7.48 20.40 -6.67
N SER A 97 -7.19 19.13 -6.43
CA SER A 97 -5.91 18.47 -6.71
C SER A 97 -6.16 17.15 -7.39
N ASP A 98 -5.26 16.77 -8.29
CA ASP A 98 -5.25 15.48 -8.98
C ASP A 98 -3.87 14.82 -8.87
N ASN A 99 -3.84 13.50 -8.87
CA ASN A 99 -2.62 12.70 -8.94
C ASN A 99 -2.96 11.26 -9.33
N ALA A 100 -1.92 10.43 -9.46
CA ALA A 100 -2.01 9.00 -9.72
C ALA A 100 -0.95 8.24 -8.92
N PHE A 101 -1.04 6.93 -8.91
CA PHE A 101 -0.01 6.03 -8.39
C PHE A 101 -0.18 4.62 -8.97
N THR A 102 0.95 3.96 -9.18
CA THR A 102 1.04 2.56 -9.61
C THR A 102 1.61 1.71 -8.48
N SER A 103 1.02 0.53 -8.29
CA SER A 103 1.52 -0.54 -7.43
C SER A 103 1.76 -1.80 -8.27
N TRP A 104 2.06 -2.93 -7.61
CA TRP A 104 2.13 -4.21 -8.31
C TRP A 104 0.76 -4.68 -8.82
N ASP A 105 -0.31 -4.40 -8.05
CA ASP A 105 -1.65 -4.97 -8.31
C ASP A 105 -2.62 -4.00 -8.95
N TYR A 106 -2.32 -2.72 -8.94
CA TYR A 106 -3.24 -1.71 -9.41
C TYR A 106 -2.53 -0.44 -9.90
N THR A 107 -3.24 0.31 -10.71
CA THR A 107 -2.93 1.72 -11.03
C THR A 107 -4.17 2.54 -10.75
N ALA A 108 -4.03 3.66 -10.04
CA ALA A 108 -5.16 4.48 -9.62
C ALA A 108 -4.95 5.95 -9.92
N TYR A 109 -6.03 6.62 -10.30
CA TYR A 109 -6.10 8.06 -10.57
C TYR A 109 -7.13 8.67 -9.64
N PHE A 110 -6.83 9.86 -9.10
CA PHE A 110 -7.75 10.49 -8.16
C PHE A 110 -7.77 12.01 -8.27
N GLN A 111 -8.93 12.57 -7.94
CA GLN A 111 -9.15 14.00 -7.77
C GLN A 111 -9.79 14.24 -6.40
N ARG A 112 -9.34 15.30 -5.73
CA ARG A 112 -10.02 15.85 -4.57
C ARG A 112 -10.50 17.24 -4.95
N ILE A 113 -11.81 17.47 -4.88
CA ILE A 113 -12.44 18.69 -5.41
C ILE A 113 -13.73 19.01 -4.64
N ALA A 114 -14.30 20.21 -4.85
CA ALA A 114 -15.63 20.54 -4.32
C ALA A 114 -16.70 19.57 -4.83
N ALA A 115 -17.65 19.19 -3.98
CA ALA A 115 -18.64 18.16 -4.29
C ALA A 115 -19.50 18.50 -5.52
N ASP A 116 -19.82 19.77 -5.74
CA ASP A 116 -20.57 20.25 -6.90
C ASP A 116 -19.80 20.14 -8.23
N ARG A 117 -18.54 19.70 -8.20
CA ARG A 117 -17.67 19.45 -9.36
C ARG A 117 -17.50 17.96 -9.69
N LEU A 118 -18.17 17.07 -8.97
CA LEU A 118 -18.06 15.62 -9.21
C LEU A 118 -18.38 15.23 -10.65
N ASP A 119 -19.46 15.76 -11.23
CA ASP A 119 -19.84 15.47 -12.61
C ASP A 119 -18.74 15.83 -13.62
N LEU A 120 -18.07 16.95 -13.40
CA LEU A 120 -16.96 17.43 -14.23
C LEU A 120 -15.77 16.47 -14.20
N VAL A 121 -15.34 16.03 -13.01
CA VAL A 121 -14.19 15.12 -12.90
C VAL A 121 -14.53 13.73 -13.42
N MET A 122 -15.77 13.24 -13.21
CA MET A 122 -16.24 12.01 -13.82
C MET A 122 -16.23 12.06 -15.34
N GLN A 123 -16.66 13.18 -15.92
CA GLN A 123 -16.62 13.38 -17.38
C GLN A 123 -15.18 13.30 -17.91
N MET A 124 -14.25 14.01 -17.26
CA MET A 124 -12.84 14.03 -17.68
C MET A 124 -12.18 12.67 -17.52
N GLU A 125 -12.48 11.96 -16.43
CA GLU A 125 -11.92 10.63 -16.17
C GLU A 125 -12.47 9.56 -17.12
N ALA A 126 -13.80 9.63 -17.41
CA ALA A 126 -14.43 8.75 -18.37
C ALA A 126 -13.88 8.95 -19.80
N ASP A 127 -13.60 10.21 -20.17
CA ASP A 127 -12.97 10.53 -21.45
C ASP A 127 -11.59 9.90 -21.58
N ARG A 128 -10.71 10.07 -20.60
CA ARG A 128 -9.36 9.48 -20.67
C ARG A 128 -9.34 7.95 -20.49
N MET A 129 -10.39 7.36 -19.88
CA MET A 129 -10.46 5.89 -19.73
C MET A 129 -10.48 5.17 -21.10
N ARG A 130 -11.08 5.75 -22.13
CA ARG A 130 -11.19 5.11 -23.47
C ARG A 130 -10.78 6.03 -24.62
N GLY A 131 -10.58 7.30 -24.38
CA GLY A 131 -10.22 8.31 -25.36
C GLY A 131 -8.83 8.91 -25.19
N LEU A 132 -7.88 8.17 -24.56
CA LEU A 132 -6.51 8.63 -24.40
C LEU A 132 -5.86 8.92 -25.75
N GLU A 133 -5.36 10.14 -25.91
CA GLU A 133 -4.56 10.56 -27.06
C GLU A 133 -3.12 10.85 -26.59
N MET A 134 -2.17 10.12 -27.16
CA MET A 134 -0.75 10.31 -26.94
C MET A 134 0.00 10.15 -28.27
N SER A 135 0.96 10.98 -28.50
CA SER A 135 1.85 10.91 -29.66
C SER A 135 3.09 10.07 -29.39
N VAL A 136 3.80 9.71 -30.45
CA VAL A 136 5.13 9.07 -30.32
C VAL A 136 6.12 10.01 -29.60
N ASP A 137 6.00 11.32 -29.82
CA ASP A 137 6.84 12.33 -29.18
C ASP A 137 6.52 12.45 -27.68
N ASP A 138 5.26 12.34 -27.28
CA ASP A 138 4.86 12.28 -25.87
C ASP A 138 5.48 11.06 -25.20
N ALA A 139 5.36 9.89 -25.80
CA ALA A 139 5.94 8.66 -25.28
C ALA A 139 7.46 8.74 -25.15
N THR A 140 8.13 9.34 -26.12
CA THR A 140 9.60 9.53 -26.10
C THR A 140 10.02 10.48 -25.00
N THR A 141 9.29 11.58 -24.83
CA THR A 141 9.55 12.59 -23.80
C THR A 141 9.31 12.00 -22.40
N GLU A 142 8.17 11.34 -22.18
CA GLU A 142 7.85 10.77 -20.85
C GLU A 142 8.77 9.63 -20.45
N ARG A 143 9.21 8.80 -21.41
CA ARG A 143 10.24 7.81 -21.11
C ARG A 143 11.52 8.46 -20.57
N GLY A 144 11.92 9.61 -21.09
CA GLY A 144 13.03 10.40 -20.55
C GLY A 144 12.76 10.91 -19.14
N VAL A 145 11.53 11.34 -18.85
CA VAL A 145 11.12 11.80 -17.52
C VAL A 145 11.19 10.64 -16.51
N ILE A 146 10.70 9.45 -16.87
CA ILE A 146 10.76 8.28 -16.00
C ILE A 146 12.18 7.79 -15.74
N LEU A 147 13.04 7.83 -16.75
CA LEU A 147 14.46 7.51 -16.57
C LEU A 147 15.14 8.48 -15.61
N GLU A 148 14.78 9.76 -15.67
CA GLU A 148 15.30 10.76 -14.71
C GLU A 148 14.70 10.56 -13.32
N GLU A 149 13.40 10.25 -13.20
CA GLU A 149 12.77 9.88 -11.93
C GLU A 149 13.46 8.65 -11.32
N ARG A 150 13.70 7.61 -12.11
CA ARG A 150 14.44 6.43 -11.69
C ARG A 150 15.84 6.81 -11.20
N ASN A 151 16.54 7.67 -11.95
CA ASN A 151 17.85 8.17 -11.54
C ASN A 151 17.79 8.84 -10.16
N GLN A 152 16.79 9.70 -9.93
CA GLN A 152 16.64 10.43 -8.67
C GLN A 152 16.22 9.52 -7.50
N ARG A 153 15.33 8.58 -7.74
CA ARG A 153 14.73 7.74 -6.66
C ARG A 153 15.51 6.46 -6.38
N ILE A 154 16.16 5.90 -7.39
CA ILE A 154 16.80 4.58 -7.30
C ILE A 154 18.29 4.64 -7.60
N ASP A 155 18.68 5.07 -8.82
CA ASP A 155 20.04 4.88 -9.30
C ASP A 155 21.07 5.75 -8.55
N SER A 156 20.65 6.86 -7.94
CA SER A 156 21.48 7.71 -7.07
C SER A 156 21.44 7.30 -5.59
N ASP A 157 20.53 6.44 -5.17
CA ASP A 157 20.36 6.00 -3.78
C ASP A 157 20.73 4.52 -3.60
N VAL A 158 21.79 4.27 -2.82
CA VAL A 158 22.29 2.90 -2.58
C VAL A 158 21.29 2.02 -1.84
N GLY A 159 20.52 2.61 -0.94
CA GLY A 159 19.49 1.88 -0.19
C GLY A 159 18.36 1.41 -1.11
N ALA A 160 17.94 2.27 -2.05
CA ALA A 160 16.92 1.93 -3.03
C ALA A 160 17.42 0.87 -4.02
N GLN A 161 18.66 0.99 -4.53
CA GLN A 161 19.30 -0.05 -5.35
C GLN A 161 19.36 -1.38 -4.63
N PHE A 162 19.74 -1.36 -3.35
CA PHE A 162 19.77 -2.56 -2.52
C PHE A 162 18.38 -3.15 -2.29
N GLY A 163 17.37 -2.29 -2.13
CA GLY A 163 15.96 -2.68 -2.04
C GLY A 163 15.49 -3.47 -3.27
N GLU A 164 15.82 -3.01 -4.48
CA GLU A 164 15.53 -3.72 -5.72
C GLU A 164 16.17 -5.11 -5.75
N GLN A 165 17.46 -5.21 -5.39
CA GLN A 165 18.18 -6.49 -5.36
C GLN A 165 17.59 -7.45 -4.33
N ARG A 166 17.17 -6.94 -3.17
CA ARG A 166 16.53 -7.74 -2.13
C ARG A 166 15.18 -8.26 -2.61
N SER A 167 14.34 -7.41 -3.21
CA SER A 167 13.03 -7.84 -3.74
C SER A 167 13.20 -8.88 -4.83
N ALA A 168 14.14 -8.70 -5.76
CA ALA A 168 14.47 -9.69 -6.78
C ALA A 168 15.00 -11.01 -6.19
N ALA A 169 15.70 -10.97 -5.05
CA ALA A 169 16.13 -12.17 -4.36
C ALA A 169 15.01 -12.84 -3.55
N GLN A 170 14.01 -12.10 -3.12
CA GLN A 170 12.84 -12.65 -2.42
C GLN A 170 11.97 -13.50 -3.34
N TYR A 171 11.76 -13.04 -4.57
CA TYR A 171 10.90 -13.70 -5.54
C TYR A 171 11.72 -14.28 -6.69
N LEU A 172 11.72 -15.62 -6.82
CA LEU A 172 12.40 -16.31 -7.92
C LEU A 172 11.62 -16.24 -9.24
N ASN A 173 10.31 -16.25 -9.15
CA ASN A 173 9.43 -16.41 -10.30
C ASN A 173 8.29 -15.39 -10.30
N HIS A 174 7.83 -14.99 -9.13
CA HIS A 174 6.71 -14.07 -9.02
C HIS A 174 7.10 -12.63 -9.42
N PRO A 175 6.25 -11.91 -10.17
CA PRO A 175 6.56 -10.57 -10.66
C PRO A 175 6.69 -9.49 -9.57
N TYR A 176 6.33 -9.75 -8.32
CA TYR A 176 6.62 -8.83 -7.20
C TYR A 176 8.13 -8.61 -6.97
N GLY A 177 8.99 -9.46 -7.52
CA GLY A 177 10.43 -9.22 -7.56
C GLY A 177 10.88 -8.10 -8.51
N ARG A 178 9.98 -7.54 -9.33
CA ARG A 178 10.30 -6.47 -10.28
C ARG A 178 10.02 -5.09 -9.67
N PRO A 179 10.86 -4.08 -9.94
CA PRO A 179 10.57 -2.73 -9.50
C PRO A 179 9.37 -2.13 -10.25
N ILE A 180 8.48 -1.45 -9.54
CA ILE A 180 7.29 -0.81 -10.12
C ILE A 180 7.68 0.20 -11.20
N ILE A 181 8.75 0.97 -10.99
CA ILE A 181 9.28 1.93 -11.99
C ILE A 181 9.94 1.22 -13.19
N GLY A 182 10.14 -0.09 -13.12
CA GLY A 182 10.78 -0.90 -14.13
C GLY A 182 12.31 -0.96 -14.03
N TRP A 183 12.90 -2.03 -14.57
CA TRP A 183 14.35 -2.13 -14.76
C TRP A 183 14.81 -1.10 -15.79
N ARG A 184 15.90 -0.37 -15.53
CA ARG A 184 16.38 0.70 -16.39
C ARG A 184 16.45 0.30 -17.88
N HIS A 185 17.10 -0.83 -18.18
CA HIS A 185 17.28 -1.31 -19.55
C HIS A 185 15.98 -1.68 -20.25
N GLU A 186 14.94 -2.11 -19.49
CA GLU A 186 13.62 -2.39 -20.06
C GLU A 186 12.84 -1.10 -20.30
N VAL A 187 12.89 -0.14 -19.37
CA VAL A 187 12.30 1.19 -19.53
C VAL A 187 12.87 1.91 -20.75
N GLU A 188 14.20 1.83 -20.99
CA GLU A 188 14.86 2.39 -22.18
C GLU A 188 14.30 1.83 -23.48
N GLY A 189 13.80 0.58 -23.44
CA GLY A 189 13.21 -0.12 -24.58
C GLY A 189 11.70 0.06 -24.77
N LEU A 190 10.98 0.71 -23.82
CA LEU A 190 9.53 0.91 -23.92
C LEU A 190 9.15 1.83 -25.09
N THR A 191 8.10 1.46 -25.81
CA THR A 191 7.63 2.18 -26.98
C THR A 191 6.21 2.71 -26.81
N HIS A 192 5.83 3.65 -27.66
CA HIS A 192 4.45 4.11 -27.77
C HIS A 192 3.47 2.96 -28.07
N ALA A 193 3.85 2.01 -28.93
CA ALA A 193 3.02 0.85 -29.24
C ALA A 193 2.79 -0.04 -28.02
N ASP A 194 3.83 -0.31 -27.24
CA ASP A 194 3.71 -1.06 -25.97
C ASP A 194 2.70 -0.40 -25.02
N ALA A 195 2.77 0.92 -24.87
CA ALA A 195 1.87 1.68 -24.01
C ALA A 195 0.42 1.64 -24.51
N LEU A 196 0.20 1.79 -25.83
CA LEU A 196 -1.14 1.70 -26.42
C LEU A 196 -1.76 0.31 -26.28
N ASP A 197 -0.97 -0.73 -26.44
CA ASP A 197 -1.45 -2.12 -26.31
C ASP A 197 -1.85 -2.41 -24.86
N PHE A 198 -1.03 -1.95 -23.90
CA PHE A 198 -1.32 -2.07 -22.46
C PHE A 198 -2.59 -1.27 -22.08
N TYR A 199 -2.71 -0.03 -22.54
CA TYR A 199 -3.89 0.80 -22.35
C TYR A 199 -5.17 0.16 -22.88
N ARG A 200 -5.18 -0.24 -24.16
CA ARG A 200 -6.36 -0.81 -24.82
C ARG A 200 -6.85 -2.07 -24.13
N ARG A 201 -5.93 -2.86 -23.61
CA ARG A 201 -6.22 -4.11 -22.93
C ARG A 201 -6.82 -3.91 -21.55
N TYR A 202 -6.25 -3.04 -20.75
CA TYR A 202 -6.53 -2.99 -19.32
C TYR A 202 -7.36 -1.79 -18.85
N TYR A 203 -7.36 -0.69 -19.60
CA TYR A 203 -8.08 0.53 -19.20
C TYR A 203 -9.50 0.50 -19.74
N ALA A 204 -10.38 -0.16 -18.99
CA ALA A 204 -11.77 -0.37 -19.38
C ALA A 204 -12.67 -0.46 -18.13
N PRO A 205 -13.99 -0.15 -18.28
CA PRO A 205 -14.91 -0.20 -17.16
C PRO A 205 -14.95 -1.55 -16.46
N ASN A 206 -14.95 -2.66 -17.18
CA ASN A 206 -14.97 -4.02 -16.60
C ASN A 206 -13.65 -4.46 -15.94
N ASN A 207 -12.63 -3.62 -15.94
CA ASN A 207 -11.36 -3.82 -15.21
C ASN A 207 -11.12 -2.71 -14.19
N ALA A 208 -12.14 -1.93 -13.85
CA ALA A 208 -11.99 -0.77 -12.99
C ALA A 208 -12.96 -0.79 -11.82
N VAL A 209 -12.56 -0.11 -10.75
CA VAL A 209 -13.37 0.22 -9.58
C VAL A 209 -13.43 1.73 -9.45
N LEU A 210 -14.63 2.28 -9.48
CA LEU A 210 -14.89 3.68 -9.17
C LEU A 210 -15.12 3.82 -7.66
N ILE A 211 -14.39 4.72 -7.02
CA ILE A 211 -14.62 5.06 -5.61
C ILE A 211 -14.93 6.54 -5.50
N VAL A 212 -16.05 6.86 -4.90
CA VAL A 212 -16.46 8.24 -4.64
C VAL A 212 -16.72 8.39 -3.15
N ALA A 213 -15.95 9.25 -2.49
CA ALA A 213 -16.01 9.45 -1.06
C ALA A 213 -16.13 10.93 -0.70
N GLY A 214 -17.05 11.30 0.17
CA GLY A 214 -17.25 12.69 0.61
C GLY A 214 -18.70 13.12 0.64
N ASP A 215 -18.95 14.39 0.38
CA ASP A 215 -20.29 15.01 0.42
C ASP A 215 -21.10 14.65 -0.84
N VAL A 216 -21.54 13.41 -0.88
CA VAL A 216 -22.28 12.81 -2.00
C VAL A 216 -23.36 11.85 -1.48
N ARG A 217 -24.33 11.54 -2.35
CA ARG A 217 -25.37 10.54 -2.12
C ARG A 217 -25.24 9.40 -3.12
N PRO A 218 -25.48 8.14 -2.72
CA PRO A 218 -25.32 6.97 -3.59
C PRO A 218 -26.14 7.06 -4.88
N ASP A 219 -27.38 7.52 -4.81
CA ASP A 219 -28.26 7.66 -5.99
C ASP A 219 -27.75 8.70 -6.97
N GLU A 220 -27.17 9.80 -6.48
CA GLU A 220 -26.56 10.82 -7.32
C GLU A 220 -25.31 10.29 -8.01
N VAL A 221 -24.43 9.62 -7.25
CA VAL A 221 -23.20 9.02 -7.79
C VAL A 221 -23.56 7.97 -8.85
N ARG A 222 -24.56 7.11 -8.59
CA ARG A 222 -25.04 6.13 -9.57
C ARG A 222 -25.49 6.80 -10.86
N ARG A 223 -26.36 7.79 -10.77
CA ARG A 223 -26.87 8.54 -11.94
C ARG A 223 -25.74 9.17 -12.75
N LEU A 224 -24.76 9.78 -12.08
CA LEU A 224 -23.59 10.37 -12.74
C LEU A 224 -22.72 9.30 -13.38
N ALA A 225 -22.45 8.20 -12.68
CA ALA A 225 -21.66 7.09 -13.20
C ALA A 225 -22.32 6.45 -14.43
N GLU A 226 -23.63 6.21 -14.39
CA GLU A 226 -24.40 5.72 -15.55
C GLU A 226 -24.31 6.67 -16.75
N ALA A 227 -24.37 7.98 -16.50
CA ALA A 227 -24.29 8.98 -17.58
C ALA A 227 -22.88 9.10 -18.18
N ARG A 228 -21.83 8.99 -17.38
CA ARG A 228 -20.45 9.27 -17.81
C ARG A 228 -19.69 8.01 -18.19
N TYR A 229 -19.77 6.96 -17.39
CA TYR A 229 -19.06 5.68 -17.62
C TYR A 229 -19.91 4.64 -18.32
N GLY A 230 -21.24 4.66 -18.14
CA GLY A 230 -22.16 3.69 -18.74
C GLY A 230 -21.99 3.51 -20.27
N PRO A 231 -21.79 4.60 -21.06
CA PRO A 231 -21.57 4.47 -22.49
C PRO A 231 -20.24 3.84 -22.91
N LEU A 232 -19.28 3.71 -22.01
CA LEU A 232 -17.94 3.20 -22.33
C LEU A 232 -17.98 1.70 -22.60
N ALA A 233 -17.39 1.27 -23.71
CA ALA A 233 -17.31 -0.13 -24.05
C ALA A 233 -16.35 -0.88 -23.12
N PRO A 234 -16.74 -2.04 -22.59
CA PRO A 234 -15.83 -2.93 -21.87
C PRO A 234 -14.77 -3.51 -22.81
N THR A 235 -13.66 -3.97 -22.27
CA THR A 235 -12.70 -4.78 -23.02
C THR A 235 -13.29 -6.19 -23.17
N PRO A 236 -13.56 -6.65 -24.39
CA PRO A 236 -14.03 -8.02 -24.62
C PRO A 236 -12.91 -9.02 -24.24
N ASP A 237 -13.32 -10.20 -23.76
CA ASP A 237 -12.41 -11.31 -23.48
C ASP A 237 -11.21 -10.93 -22.57
N LEU A 238 -11.45 -10.04 -21.60
CA LEU A 238 -10.44 -9.71 -20.60
C LEU A 238 -10.05 -10.99 -19.86
N ALA A 239 -8.81 -11.43 -20.05
CA ALA A 239 -8.32 -12.65 -19.43
C ALA A 239 -8.24 -12.49 -17.90
N PRO A 240 -8.52 -13.55 -17.13
CA PRO A 240 -8.24 -13.57 -15.70
C PRO A 240 -6.78 -13.21 -15.41
N ARG A 241 -6.54 -12.55 -14.29
CA ARG A 241 -5.18 -12.22 -13.82
C ARG A 241 -4.50 -13.50 -13.32
N LEU A 242 -3.81 -14.18 -14.22
CA LEU A 242 -3.03 -15.38 -13.90
C LEU A 242 -1.57 -15.00 -13.83
N ARG A 243 -0.97 -15.18 -12.66
CA ARG A 243 0.45 -14.91 -12.41
C ARG A 243 1.20 -16.19 -12.08
N PRO A 244 2.52 -16.24 -12.39
CA PRO A 244 3.36 -17.33 -11.93
C PRO A 244 3.39 -17.36 -10.40
N GLN A 245 3.15 -18.52 -9.81
CA GLN A 245 3.29 -18.68 -8.36
C GLN A 245 4.77 -18.69 -7.96
N GLU A 246 5.08 -18.17 -6.78
CA GLU A 246 6.41 -18.27 -6.21
C GLU A 246 6.65 -19.71 -5.70
N PRO A 247 7.74 -20.39 -6.13
CA PRO A 247 8.03 -21.71 -5.63
C PRO A 247 8.48 -21.65 -4.16
N PRO A 248 8.21 -22.69 -3.34
CA PRO A 248 8.64 -22.73 -1.96
C PRO A 248 10.15 -22.53 -1.82
N GLN A 249 10.58 -21.58 -1.03
CA GLN A 249 11.98 -21.36 -0.72
C GLN A 249 12.50 -22.48 0.18
N ARG A 250 13.70 -23.02 -0.12
CA ARG A 250 14.28 -24.17 0.59
C ARG A 250 15.67 -23.92 1.14
N ALA A 251 16.22 -22.74 0.88
CA ALA A 251 17.54 -22.34 1.35
C ALA A 251 17.56 -20.85 1.65
N GLU A 252 18.19 -20.47 2.74
CA GLU A 252 18.42 -19.07 3.08
C GLU A 252 19.17 -18.36 1.93
N ARG A 253 18.74 -17.16 1.60
CA ARG A 253 19.43 -16.28 0.64
C ARG A 253 20.06 -15.13 1.40
N ARG A 254 21.30 -14.82 1.08
CA ARG A 254 22.05 -13.77 1.75
C ARG A 254 22.61 -12.78 0.73
N LEU A 255 22.38 -11.49 0.97
CA LEU A 255 22.92 -10.40 0.16
C LEU A 255 23.71 -9.46 1.04
N VAL A 256 24.85 -9.03 0.55
CA VAL A 256 25.64 -7.99 1.19
C VAL A 256 26.04 -6.98 0.12
N LEU A 257 25.64 -5.72 0.30
CA LEU A 257 26.11 -4.61 -0.51
C LEU A 257 26.96 -3.69 0.36
N SER A 258 28.24 -3.49 -0.07
CA SER A 258 29.15 -2.57 0.59
C SER A 258 29.43 -1.37 -0.32
N ASP A 259 29.04 -0.18 0.14
CA ASP A 259 29.21 1.07 -0.64
C ASP A 259 29.63 2.21 0.30
N PRO A 260 30.64 3.03 -0.06
CA PRO A 260 31.13 4.13 0.78
C PRO A 260 30.09 5.23 1.05
N ARG A 261 29.02 5.31 0.24
CA ARG A 261 27.93 6.27 0.42
C ARG A 261 26.95 5.89 1.54
N VAL A 262 27.05 4.68 2.09
CA VAL A 262 26.15 4.21 3.16
C VAL A 262 26.41 5.00 4.45
N GLY A 263 25.43 5.79 4.88
CA GLY A 263 25.49 6.55 6.13
C GLY A 263 25.32 5.65 7.35
N ASN A 264 24.24 4.91 7.39
CA ASN A 264 23.90 3.99 8.46
C ASN A 264 23.81 2.56 7.91
N PRO A 265 24.74 1.67 8.25
CA PRO A 265 24.62 0.25 7.95
C PRO A 265 23.35 -0.32 8.57
N TYR A 266 22.69 -1.27 7.87
CA TYR A 266 21.49 -1.94 8.41
C TYR A 266 21.37 -3.38 7.94
N LEU A 267 20.62 -4.15 8.70
CA LEU A 267 20.17 -5.50 8.39
C LEU A 267 18.66 -5.47 8.14
N VAL A 268 18.22 -6.13 7.10
CA VAL A 268 16.81 -6.47 6.89
C VAL A 268 16.69 -7.94 6.55
N ARG A 269 15.75 -8.63 7.19
CA ARG A 269 15.43 -10.02 6.90
C ARG A 269 13.97 -10.12 6.53
N THR A 270 13.68 -10.73 5.38
CA THR A 270 12.33 -10.90 4.87
C THR A 270 12.00 -12.37 4.65
N TYR A 271 10.72 -12.68 4.78
CA TYR A 271 10.15 -14.00 4.57
C TYR A 271 8.95 -13.85 3.63
N LEU A 272 8.69 -14.83 2.78
CA LEU A 272 7.39 -14.91 2.11
C LEU A 272 6.30 -15.15 3.15
N ALA A 273 5.20 -14.47 2.99
CA ALA A 273 4.07 -14.53 3.88
C ALA A 273 2.76 -14.48 3.06
N PRO A 274 1.72 -15.20 3.49
CA PRO A 274 0.44 -15.15 2.79
C PRO A 274 -0.15 -13.74 2.84
N GLU A 275 -0.89 -13.38 1.81
CA GLU A 275 -1.74 -12.20 1.71
C GLU A 275 -3.04 -12.36 2.49
N ARG A 276 -3.92 -11.38 2.37
CA ARG A 276 -5.29 -11.44 2.86
C ARG A 276 -6.19 -12.04 1.79
N ASP A 277 -6.74 -13.21 2.06
CA ASP A 277 -7.72 -13.86 1.21
C ASP A 277 -9.16 -13.50 1.59
N SER A 278 -10.00 -13.25 0.59
CA SER A 278 -11.41 -12.93 0.84
C SER A 278 -12.11 -14.08 1.59
N GLY A 279 -12.71 -13.76 2.73
CA GLY A 279 -13.42 -14.69 3.59
C GLY A 279 -12.52 -15.49 4.55
N ASP A 280 -11.22 -15.62 4.31
CA ASP A 280 -10.25 -16.26 5.22
C ASP A 280 -9.04 -15.35 5.47
N GLN A 281 -9.19 -14.39 6.37
CA GLN A 281 -8.18 -13.39 6.66
C GLN A 281 -7.41 -13.65 7.98
N ARG A 282 -7.70 -14.76 8.70
CA ARG A 282 -7.16 -14.95 10.06
C ARG A 282 -5.64 -15.09 10.09
N ALA A 283 -5.05 -15.80 9.12
CA ALA A 283 -3.61 -15.96 9.04
C ALA A 283 -2.90 -14.60 8.83
N ALA A 284 -3.41 -13.79 7.90
CA ALA A 284 -2.91 -12.44 7.64
C ALA A 284 -3.11 -11.51 8.85
N ALA A 285 -4.25 -11.61 9.55
CA ALA A 285 -4.50 -10.84 10.76
C ALA A 285 -3.53 -11.21 11.90
N ALA A 286 -3.17 -12.48 12.04
CA ALA A 286 -2.17 -12.91 13.00
C ALA A 286 -0.78 -12.36 12.65
N LEU A 287 -0.40 -12.30 11.37
CA LEU A 287 0.86 -11.72 10.89
C LEU A 287 0.90 -10.19 11.10
N GLU A 288 -0.21 -9.49 10.87
CA GLU A 288 -0.30 -8.05 11.17
C GLU A 288 -0.09 -7.76 12.66
N VAL A 289 -0.76 -8.52 13.53
CA VAL A 289 -0.56 -8.42 14.98
C VAL A 289 0.88 -8.79 15.37
N LEU A 290 1.46 -9.83 14.74
CA LEU A 290 2.85 -10.24 14.96
C LEU A 290 3.83 -9.11 14.61
N ALA A 291 3.62 -8.41 13.48
CA ALA A 291 4.45 -7.28 13.10
C ALA A 291 4.42 -6.16 14.16
N GLU A 292 3.24 -5.85 14.69
CA GLU A 292 3.07 -4.86 15.75
C GLU A 292 3.68 -5.32 17.10
N VAL A 293 3.57 -6.60 17.44
CA VAL A 293 4.19 -7.18 18.65
C VAL A 293 5.72 -7.11 18.57
N LEU A 294 6.28 -7.49 17.42
CA LEU A 294 7.74 -7.55 17.26
C LEU A 294 8.37 -6.18 17.07
N GLY A 295 7.79 -5.34 16.23
CA GLY A 295 8.48 -4.13 15.76
C GLY A 295 7.62 -2.88 15.65
N GLY A 296 6.47 -2.81 16.31
CA GLY A 296 5.64 -1.61 16.39
C GLY A 296 6.29 -0.49 17.21
N GLU A 297 5.61 0.02 18.24
CA GLU A 297 6.18 1.07 19.11
C GLU A 297 7.46 0.57 19.82
N PRO A 298 8.61 1.23 19.66
CA PRO A 298 9.89 0.74 20.20
C PRO A 298 9.89 0.43 21.70
N ALA A 299 9.23 1.25 22.52
CA ALA A 299 9.21 1.04 23.97
C ALA A 299 8.40 -0.18 24.42
N THR A 300 7.54 -0.71 23.55
CA THR A 300 6.61 -1.80 23.90
C THR A 300 6.72 -3.01 22.98
N SER A 301 7.40 -2.89 21.87
CA SER A 301 7.65 -4.02 20.95
C SER A 301 8.81 -4.88 21.44
N VAL A 302 8.79 -6.16 21.10
CA VAL A 302 9.80 -7.14 21.52
C VAL A 302 11.21 -6.74 21.07
N LEU A 303 11.37 -6.40 19.79
CA LEU A 303 12.68 -6.00 19.23
C LEU A 303 13.15 -4.65 19.81
N GLY A 304 12.24 -3.70 19.98
CA GLY A 304 12.58 -2.38 20.54
C GLY A 304 13.01 -2.48 21.99
N ALA A 305 12.21 -3.12 22.84
CA ALA A 305 12.50 -3.27 24.26
C ALA A 305 13.85 -3.94 24.51
N ASP A 306 14.12 -5.04 23.83
CA ASP A 306 15.36 -5.79 23.99
C ASP A 306 16.55 -5.09 23.32
N LEU A 307 16.51 -4.92 21.98
CA LEU A 307 17.70 -4.49 21.22
C LEU A 307 18.01 -3.00 21.36
N GLN A 308 17.00 -2.12 21.53
CA GLN A 308 17.25 -0.69 21.66
C GLN A 308 17.45 -0.26 23.12
N PHE A 309 16.62 -0.75 24.05
CA PHE A 309 16.63 -0.25 25.41
C PHE A 309 17.44 -1.11 26.39
N GLU A 310 17.31 -2.44 26.33
CA GLU A 310 18.00 -3.34 27.27
C GLU A 310 19.45 -3.59 26.84
N ARG A 311 19.66 -4.25 25.70
CA ARG A 311 21.01 -4.57 25.19
C ARG A 311 21.71 -3.41 24.53
N LYS A 312 20.98 -2.36 24.10
CA LYS A 312 21.52 -1.18 23.40
C LYS A 312 22.36 -1.51 22.17
N MET A 313 21.98 -2.57 21.47
CA MET A 313 22.66 -3.04 20.27
C MET A 313 22.13 -2.42 19.00
N ALA A 314 20.94 -1.82 19.03
CA ALA A 314 20.33 -1.16 17.89
C ALA A 314 19.89 0.27 18.25
N VAL A 315 19.95 1.17 17.28
CA VAL A 315 19.36 2.52 17.38
C VAL A 315 17.94 2.54 16.80
N GLN A 316 17.62 1.57 15.94
CA GLN A 316 16.29 1.41 15.36
C GLN A 316 16.01 -0.07 15.08
N THR A 317 14.79 -0.49 15.40
CA THR A 317 14.23 -1.78 15.00
C THR A 317 12.82 -1.60 14.51
N SER A 318 12.37 -2.45 13.60
CA SER A 318 10.97 -2.54 13.20
C SER A 318 10.65 -3.92 12.68
N ALA A 319 9.37 -4.28 12.66
CA ALA A 319 8.85 -5.36 11.85
C ALA A 319 7.70 -4.82 11.00
N PHE A 320 7.49 -5.42 9.84
CA PHE A 320 6.47 -4.98 8.90
C PHE A 320 5.86 -6.16 8.16
N TYR A 321 4.60 -6.01 7.84
CA TYR A 321 3.83 -6.91 7.01
C TYR A 321 2.80 -6.09 6.23
N ASP A 322 2.63 -6.39 4.95
CA ASP A 322 1.59 -5.79 4.12
C ASP A 322 0.80 -6.91 3.46
N GLY A 323 -0.32 -7.28 4.06
CA GLY A 323 -1.20 -8.33 3.56
C GLY A 323 -2.15 -7.86 2.45
N MET A 324 -2.17 -6.57 2.10
CA MET A 324 -3.07 -6.05 1.07
C MET A 324 -2.46 -6.19 -0.32
N SER A 325 -2.28 -7.41 -0.75
CA SER A 325 -1.76 -7.81 -2.06
C SER A 325 -2.61 -8.95 -2.64
N LEU A 326 -2.48 -9.20 -3.94
CA LEU A 326 -3.23 -10.24 -4.64
C LEU A 326 -2.58 -11.62 -4.53
N ASP A 327 -1.29 -11.67 -4.25
CA ASP A 327 -0.49 -12.88 -4.15
C ASP A 327 0.43 -12.79 -2.94
N ASP A 328 1.12 -13.90 -2.59
CA ASP A 328 2.06 -13.98 -1.47
C ASP A 328 2.95 -12.75 -1.36
N THR A 329 2.95 -12.15 -0.21
CA THR A 329 3.68 -10.93 0.13
C THR A 329 4.91 -11.22 1.00
N THR A 330 5.39 -10.21 1.72
CA THR A 330 6.55 -10.33 2.61
C THR A 330 6.22 -9.89 4.03
N PHE A 331 6.74 -10.65 4.99
CA PHE A 331 6.96 -10.20 6.35
C PHE A 331 8.44 -9.85 6.52
N GLY A 332 8.77 -8.74 7.18
CA GLY A 332 10.15 -8.33 7.36
C GLY A 332 10.48 -7.84 8.76
N VAL A 333 11.74 -8.00 9.15
CA VAL A 333 12.34 -7.42 10.34
C VAL A 333 13.55 -6.59 9.94
N PHE A 334 13.71 -5.43 10.58
CA PHE A 334 14.72 -4.44 10.23
C PHE A 334 15.49 -3.99 11.48
N VAL A 335 16.82 -3.88 11.38
CA VAL A 335 17.69 -3.48 12.48
C VAL A 335 18.78 -2.54 11.97
N VAL A 336 18.89 -1.36 12.58
CA VAL A 336 20.04 -0.45 12.45
C VAL A 336 20.88 -0.59 13.72
N PRO A 337 22.10 -1.14 13.65
CA PRO A 337 22.91 -1.34 14.83
C PRO A 337 23.38 -0.01 15.44
N THR A 338 23.65 -0.03 16.74
CA THR A 338 24.34 1.06 17.43
C THR A 338 25.76 1.23 16.85
N PRO A 339 26.30 2.47 16.71
CA PRO A 339 27.67 2.68 16.25
C PRO A 339 28.68 1.85 17.04
N GLY A 340 29.51 1.09 16.33
CA GLY A 340 30.49 0.16 16.90
C GLY A 340 29.99 -1.30 17.03
N VAL A 341 28.70 -1.55 16.84
CA VAL A 341 28.17 -2.91 16.75
C VAL A 341 28.19 -3.38 15.30
N SER A 342 28.79 -4.55 15.04
CA SER A 342 28.82 -5.13 13.69
C SER A 342 27.45 -5.66 13.26
N LEU A 343 27.18 -5.69 11.94
CA LEU A 343 25.94 -6.28 11.41
C LEU A 343 25.81 -7.76 11.77
N THR A 344 26.92 -8.51 11.84
CA THR A 344 26.92 -9.90 12.28
C THR A 344 26.49 -10.02 13.76
N ALA A 345 26.98 -9.13 14.62
CA ALA A 345 26.57 -9.11 16.03
C ALA A 345 25.09 -8.70 16.18
N ALA A 346 24.63 -7.75 15.39
CA ALA A 346 23.23 -7.35 15.37
C ALA A 346 22.32 -8.48 14.85
N GLU A 347 22.76 -9.23 13.84
CA GLU A 347 22.03 -10.42 13.36
C GLU A 347 21.94 -11.50 14.43
N ALA A 348 23.05 -11.82 15.09
CA ALA A 348 23.05 -12.81 16.17
C ALA A 348 22.13 -12.39 17.34
N ALA A 349 22.09 -11.10 17.66
CA ALA A 349 21.19 -10.58 18.67
C ALA A 349 19.72 -10.66 18.23
N LEU A 350 19.40 -10.33 16.97
CA LEU A 350 18.07 -10.51 16.40
C LEU A 350 17.62 -11.97 16.46
N ASP A 351 18.50 -12.91 16.10
CA ASP A 351 18.21 -14.35 16.16
C ASP A 351 17.92 -14.81 17.59
N ALA A 352 18.69 -14.32 18.57
CA ALA A 352 18.46 -14.63 19.98
C ALA A 352 17.10 -14.10 20.47
N VAL A 353 16.73 -12.87 20.10
CA VAL A 353 15.44 -12.29 20.49
C VAL A 353 14.26 -13.05 19.86
N ILE A 354 14.37 -13.41 18.59
CA ILE A 354 13.32 -14.22 17.93
C ILE A 354 13.20 -15.59 18.57
N ALA A 355 14.31 -16.25 18.90
CA ALA A 355 14.30 -17.55 19.56
C ALA A 355 13.68 -17.48 20.96
N ASP A 356 14.06 -16.48 21.74
CA ASP A 356 13.49 -16.22 23.08
C ASP A 356 11.99 -15.91 23.01
N PHE A 357 11.57 -15.11 22.05
CA PHE A 357 10.15 -14.81 21.80
C PHE A 357 9.36 -16.08 21.45
N LEU A 358 9.91 -16.97 20.62
CA LEU A 358 9.25 -18.25 20.28
C LEU A 358 9.15 -19.20 21.48
N GLU A 359 10.07 -19.13 22.45
CA GLU A 359 10.07 -19.94 23.65
C GLU A 359 9.16 -19.36 24.75
N THR A 360 9.22 -18.04 24.98
CA THR A 360 8.52 -17.37 26.08
C THR A 360 7.09 -16.98 25.73
N GLY A 361 6.79 -16.73 24.44
CA GLY A 361 5.48 -16.29 23.98
C GLY A 361 5.22 -14.79 24.18
N ILE A 362 3.96 -14.41 24.12
CA ILE A 362 3.49 -13.01 24.21
C ILE A 362 2.87 -12.77 25.57
N ASP A 363 3.31 -11.71 26.23
CA ASP A 363 2.63 -11.19 27.43
C ASP A 363 1.19 -10.76 27.07
N PRO A 364 0.15 -11.33 27.72
CA PRO A 364 -1.25 -10.99 27.44
C PRO A 364 -1.58 -9.50 27.61
N GLU A 365 -0.96 -8.82 28.57
CA GLU A 365 -1.17 -7.39 28.79
C GLU A 365 -0.54 -6.56 27.66
N GLN A 366 0.65 -6.96 27.18
CA GLN A 366 1.29 -6.34 26.02
C GLN A 366 0.40 -6.48 24.78
N LEU A 367 -0.09 -7.68 24.50
CA LEU A 367 -0.99 -7.94 23.37
C LEU A 367 -2.26 -7.08 23.44
N ALA A 368 -2.86 -6.98 24.63
CA ALA A 368 -4.05 -6.14 24.82
C ALA A 368 -3.77 -4.65 24.56
N ARG A 369 -2.62 -4.13 25.03
CA ARG A 369 -2.19 -2.74 24.76
C ARG A 369 -1.96 -2.49 23.26
N ILE A 370 -1.31 -3.42 22.57
CA ILE A 370 -1.04 -3.32 21.14
C ILE A 370 -2.36 -3.29 20.35
N LYS A 371 -3.29 -4.20 20.61
CA LYS A 371 -4.60 -4.23 19.98
C LYS A 371 -5.41 -2.95 20.22
N ALA A 372 -5.39 -2.43 21.45
CA ALA A 372 -6.05 -1.15 21.75
C ALA A 372 -5.47 0.01 20.93
N ARG A 373 -4.14 0.03 20.71
CA ARG A 373 -3.48 1.02 19.86
C ARG A 373 -3.87 0.84 18.38
N MET A 374 -3.86 -0.39 17.87
CA MET A 374 -4.30 -0.68 16.49
C MET A 374 -5.75 -0.22 16.26
N ARG A 375 -6.64 -0.46 17.22
CA ARG A 375 -8.02 0.04 17.15
C ARG A 375 -8.11 1.56 17.14
N ALA A 376 -7.32 2.23 17.98
CA ALA A 376 -7.26 3.69 18.00
C ALA A 376 -6.74 4.24 16.66
N SER A 377 -5.70 3.63 16.07
CA SER A 377 -5.17 4.01 14.75
C SER A 377 -6.23 3.87 13.66
N ASP A 378 -7.00 2.77 13.65
CA ASP A 378 -8.08 2.57 12.68
C ASP A 378 -9.17 3.66 12.78
N ILE A 379 -9.54 4.07 14.00
CA ILE A 379 -10.50 5.15 14.21
C ILE A 379 -9.98 6.47 13.59
N TYR A 380 -8.71 6.82 13.80
CA TYR A 380 -8.11 8.02 13.20
C TYR A 380 -8.00 7.93 11.67
N ASP A 381 -7.75 6.75 11.13
CA ASP A 381 -7.68 6.56 9.69
C ASP A 381 -9.04 6.73 9.01
N ARG A 382 -10.12 6.32 9.67
CA ARG A 382 -11.50 6.53 9.20
C ARG A 382 -11.92 8.01 9.14
N ASP A 383 -11.25 8.90 9.89
CA ASP A 383 -11.50 10.33 9.81
C ASP A 383 -11.03 10.98 8.51
N SER A 384 -10.17 10.32 7.74
CA SER A 384 -9.71 10.79 6.45
C SER A 384 -10.45 10.10 5.31
N THR A 385 -11.38 10.81 4.69
CA THR A 385 -12.14 10.37 3.51
C THR A 385 -11.23 9.81 2.41
N GLN A 386 -10.08 10.44 2.17
CA GLN A 386 -9.12 9.99 1.16
C GLN A 386 -8.40 8.69 1.56
N ARG A 387 -8.01 8.53 2.84
CA ARG A 387 -7.40 7.27 3.31
C ARG A 387 -8.39 6.12 3.23
N LEU A 388 -9.63 6.39 3.62
CA LEU A 388 -10.70 5.41 3.54
C LEU A 388 -10.97 4.98 2.09
N ALA A 389 -11.08 5.93 1.16
CA ALA A 389 -11.23 5.64 -0.27
C ALA A 389 -10.06 4.80 -0.82
N ARG A 390 -8.82 5.11 -0.42
CA ARG A 390 -7.64 4.32 -0.79
C ARG A 390 -7.68 2.89 -0.22
N ARG A 391 -8.12 2.71 1.02
CA ARG A 391 -8.25 1.40 1.66
C ARG A 391 -9.19 0.49 0.85
N TYR A 392 -10.37 0.99 0.49
CA TYR A 392 -11.30 0.22 -0.34
C TYR A 392 -10.75 -0.06 -1.74
N GLY A 393 -10.11 0.93 -2.37
CA GLY A 393 -9.53 0.76 -3.70
C GLY A 393 -8.45 -0.31 -3.72
N ALA A 394 -7.49 -0.25 -2.80
CA ALA A 394 -6.44 -1.25 -2.68
C ALA A 394 -7.02 -2.65 -2.41
N ALA A 395 -7.96 -2.76 -1.47
CA ALA A 395 -8.60 -4.03 -1.14
C ALA A 395 -9.33 -4.66 -2.34
N LEU A 396 -10.20 -3.90 -2.99
CA LEU A 396 -11.00 -4.41 -4.11
C LEU A 396 -10.18 -4.73 -5.36
N THR A 397 -9.00 -4.13 -5.51
CA THR A 397 -8.08 -4.45 -6.61
C THR A 397 -7.11 -5.58 -6.28
N SER A 398 -7.01 -5.95 -5.00
CA SER A 398 -6.23 -7.07 -4.48
C SER A 398 -7.10 -8.29 -4.10
N GLY A 399 -8.31 -8.41 -4.65
CA GLY A 399 -9.13 -9.61 -4.48
C GLY A 399 -10.07 -9.63 -3.27
N LEU A 400 -10.00 -8.62 -2.40
CA LEU A 400 -10.88 -8.50 -1.23
C LEU A 400 -12.23 -7.88 -1.60
N THR A 401 -13.21 -8.02 -0.72
CA THR A 401 -14.54 -7.43 -0.81
C THR A 401 -14.71 -6.26 0.15
N VAL A 402 -15.80 -5.51 0.01
CA VAL A 402 -16.19 -4.46 0.97
C VAL A 402 -16.38 -5.06 2.37
N ALA A 403 -17.00 -6.22 2.48
CA ALA A 403 -17.18 -6.91 3.75
C ALA A 403 -15.85 -7.26 4.42
N ASP A 404 -14.85 -7.72 3.66
CA ASP A 404 -13.52 -8.02 4.18
C ASP A 404 -12.82 -6.77 4.76
N VAL A 405 -13.05 -5.60 4.15
CA VAL A 405 -12.52 -4.32 4.66
C VAL A 405 -13.21 -3.89 5.95
N GLU A 406 -14.54 -4.05 6.01
CA GLU A 406 -15.35 -3.66 7.16
C GLU A 406 -15.13 -4.55 8.38
N GLU A 407 -14.93 -5.85 8.18
CA GLU A 407 -14.72 -6.83 9.24
C GLU A 407 -13.27 -6.80 9.80
N TRP A 408 -12.31 -6.32 9.03
CA TRP A 408 -10.89 -6.38 9.37
C TRP A 408 -10.53 -5.82 10.75
N PRO A 409 -10.97 -4.61 11.15
CA PRO A 409 -10.61 -4.05 12.44
C PRO A 409 -11.10 -4.90 13.62
N GLU A 410 -12.27 -5.51 13.50
CA GLU A 410 -12.82 -6.38 14.55
C GLU A 410 -12.09 -7.73 14.56
N LEU A 411 -11.76 -8.27 13.40
CA LEU A 411 -10.97 -9.48 13.28
C LEU A 411 -9.61 -9.35 13.99
N LEU A 412 -8.91 -8.22 13.80
CA LEU A 412 -7.65 -7.94 14.51
C LEU A 412 -7.81 -7.97 16.04
N GLN A 413 -8.98 -7.52 16.57
CA GLN A 413 -9.26 -7.58 18.01
C GLN A 413 -9.50 -9.01 18.51
N GLN A 414 -9.93 -9.92 17.63
CA GLN A 414 -10.23 -11.33 17.98
C GLN A 414 -8.99 -12.23 17.95
N ILE A 415 -7.92 -11.84 17.25
CA ILE A 415 -6.70 -12.65 17.13
C ILE A 415 -6.13 -12.96 18.52
N THR A 416 -5.86 -14.22 18.80
CA THR A 416 -5.34 -14.71 20.09
C THR A 416 -3.81 -14.74 20.11
N ALA A 417 -3.22 -14.82 21.30
CA ALA A 417 -1.78 -15.01 21.44
C ALA A 417 -1.33 -16.32 20.76
N ASP A 418 -2.09 -17.40 20.89
CA ASP A 418 -1.79 -18.70 20.28
C ASP A 418 -1.74 -18.61 18.75
N GLU A 419 -2.64 -17.86 18.12
CA GLU A 419 -2.64 -17.65 16.67
C GLU A 419 -1.42 -16.85 16.22
N VAL A 420 -1.04 -15.81 16.95
CA VAL A 420 0.16 -15.04 16.67
C VAL A 420 1.42 -15.90 16.83
N MET A 421 1.49 -16.72 17.87
CA MET A 421 2.62 -17.63 18.09
C MET A 421 2.70 -18.73 17.04
N ALA A 422 1.56 -19.26 16.59
CA ALA A 422 1.50 -20.23 15.49
C ALA A 422 1.98 -19.63 14.17
N ALA A 423 1.57 -18.39 13.88
CA ALA A 423 2.05 -17.64 12.71
C ALA A 423 3.57 -17.40 12.79
N ALA A 424 4.08 -16.97 13.95
CA ALA A 424 5.51 -16.77 14.17
C ALA A 424 6.32 -18.06 13.99
N ALA A 425 5.87 -19.18 14.56
CA ALA A 425 6.53 -20.48 14.45
C ALA A 425 6.61 -20.98 12.99
N THR A 426 5.58 -20.69 12.20
CA THR A 426 5.57 -21.04 10.76
C THR A 426 6.47 -20.10 9.94
N LEU A 427 6.46 -18.81 10.27
CA LEU A 427 7.14 -17.77 9.51
C LEU A 427 8.68 -17.83 9.67
N PHE A 428 9.18 -17.99 10.91
CA PHE A 428 10.60 -17.82 11.24
C PHE A 428 11.49 -19.05 10.94
N ASP A 429 11.16 -19.79 9.88
CA ASP A 429 12.10 -20.78 9.35
C ASP A 429 13.17 -20.07 8.49
N ARG A 430 14.41 -20.09 8.95
CA ARG A 430 15.53 -19.43 8.24
C ARG A 430 15.75 -19.92 6.83
N ARG A 431 15.33 -21.11 6.49
CA ARG A 431 15.40 -21.63 5.11
C ARG A 431 14.54 -20.78 4.15
N ASN A 432 13.51 -20.13 4.68
CA ASN A 432 12.59 -19.26 3.92
C ASN A 432 12.99 -17.78 3.97
N ALA A 433 14.16 -17.45 4.58
CA ALA A 433 14.59 -16.08 4.77
C ALA A 433 15.45 -15.56 3.61
N VAL A 434 15.28 -14.26 3.33
CA VAL A 434 16.26 -13.45 2.61
C VAL A 434 16.87 -12.48 3.62
N THR A 435 18.13 -12.68 3.97
CA THR A 435 18.87 -11.80 4.88
C THR A 435 19.74 -10.86 4.06
N ALA A 436 19.48 -9.56 4.15
CA ALA A 436 20.13 -8.53 3.37
C ALA A 436 20.83 -7.51 4.28
N MET A 437 22.11 -7.24 4.04
CA MET A 437 22.96 -6.32 4.79
C MET A 437 23.48 -5.22 3.88
N LEU A 438 23.13 -3.98 4.18
CA LEU A 438 23.73 -2.82 3.56
C LEU A 438 24.81 -2.25 4.48
N THR A 439 26.04 -2.16 3.99
CA THR A 439 27.19 -1.79 4.79
C THR A 439 28.12 -0.83 4.06
N ARG A 440 29.16 -0.40 4.72
CA ARG A 440 30.25 0.36 4.13
C ARG A 440 31.61 -0.34 4.37
N PRO A 441 32.64 -0.09 3.55
CA PRO A 441 33.92 -0.80 3.61
C PRO A 441 34.64 -0.73 4.96
N ASP A 442 34.43 0.33 5.73
CA ASP A 442 35.04 0.59 7.03
C ASP A 442 34.15 0.19 8.23
N ALA A 443 33.00 -0.47 7.97
CA ALA A 443 32.12 -0.93 9.03
C ALA A 443 32.80 -2.06 9.88
N PRO A 444 32.55 -2.10 11.21
CA PRO A 444 33.10 -3.14 12.06
C PRO A 444 32.76 -4.55 11.54
N VAL A 445 33.79 -5.36 11.33
CA VAL A 445 33.65 -6.79 10.99
C VAL A 445 33.81 -7.58 12.29
N ALA A 446 32.98 -8.60 12.53
CA ALA A 446 33.18 -9.50 13.65
C ALA A 446 34.57 -10.18 13.52
N PRO A 447 35.31 -10.38 14.62
CA PRO A 447 36.55 -11.15 14.56
C PRO A 447 36.23 -12.55 14.02
N GLU A 448 37.00 -12.97 13.01
CA GLU A 448 36.90 -14.35 12.52
C GLU A 448 37.07 -15.30 13.71
N ALA A 449 36.12 -16.20 13.89
CA ALA A 449 36.26 -17.26 14.86
C ALA A 449 37.46 -18.10 14.43
N THR A 450 38.57 -17.95 15.12
CA THR A 450 39.74 -18.84 14.98
C THR A 450 39.26 -20.26 15.26
N GLN A 451 39.31 -21.10 14.23
CA GLN A 451 39.02 -22.52 14.30
C GLN A 451 40.02 -23.25 15.20
#